data_ea2f9c437c99b6117ae3efc70465bafc
#
_entry.id   ea2f9c437c99b6117ae3efc70465bafc
#
_cell.length_a   1.000
_cell.length_b   1.000
_cell.length_c   1.000
_cell.angle_alpha   90.00
_cell.angle_beta   90.00
_cell.angle_gamma   90.00
#
_symmetry.space_group_name_H-M   'P 1'
#
loop_
_entity.id
_entity.type
_entity.pdbx_description
1 polymer ?
#
loop_
_entity_poly.entity_id
_entity_poly.type
_entity_poly.pdbx_seq_one_letter_code
_entity_poly.pdbx_strand_id
1 'polypeptide(L)' 'MRRRVVTSALRQMAKESGTEFWLVRNGAKHDVYRLGELVITMPRHVEINELTARGILKDAAKYLKEGT' A
#
# COMPACT_ATOMS: atom_id res chain seq x y z
N MET A 1 -11.45 -7.15 2.44
CA MET A 1 -10.09 -7.69 2.23
C MET A 1 -9.26 -7.48 3.48
N ARG A 2 -8.50 -8.46 3.88
CA ARG A 2 -7.69 -8.33 5.08
C ARG A 2 -6.51 -7.37 4.84
N ARG A 3 -6.25 -6.54 5.85
CA ARG A 3 -5.13 -5.60 5.81
C ARG A 3 -3.81 -6.29 5.43
N ARG A 4 -3.59 -7.46 5.98
CA ARG A 4 -2.39 -8.27 5.70
C ARG A 4 -2.27 -8.63 4.23
N VAL A 5 -3.39 -8.91 3.57
CA VAL A 5 -3.42 -9.23 2.15
C VAL A 5 -3.04 -8.01 1.32
N VAL A 6 -3.55 -6.84 1.71
CA VAL A 6 -3.23 -5.58 1.01
C VAL A 6 -1.74 -5.26 1.13
N THR A 7 -1.18 -5.35 2.34
CA THR A 7 0.24 -5.06 2.54
C THR A 7 1.13 -6.08 1.82
N SER A 8 0.74 -7.36 1.81
CA SER A 8 1.49 -8.38 1.08
C SER A 8 1.48 -8.12 -0.42
N ALA A 9 0.32 -7.71 -0.96
CA ALA A 9 0.21 -7.38 -2.38
C ALA A 9 1.10 -6.19 -2.73
N LEU A 10 1.11 -5.15 -1.90
CA LEU A 10 1.95 -3.97 -2.12
C LEU A 10 3.43 -4.35 -2.08
N ARG A 11 3.80 -5.19 -1.13
CA ARG A 11 5.18 -5.67 -0.99
C ARG A 11 5.63 -6.45 -2.22
N GLN A 12 4.75 -7.30 -2.74
CA GLN A 12 5.03 -8.08 -3.93
C GLN A 12 5.16 -7.17 -5.17
N MET A 13 4.26 -6.20 -5.30
CA MET A 13 4.33 -5.24 -6.40
C MET A 13 5.63 -4.45 -6.38
N ALA A 14 6.06 -4.03 -5.19
CA ALA A 14 7.32 -3.31 -5.03
C ALA A 14 8.50 -4.16 -5.45
N LYS A 15 8.52 -5.42 -5.01
CA LYS A 15 9.59 -6.34 -5.33
C LYS A 15 9.71 -6.57 -6.83
N GLU A 16 8.58 -6.77 -7.50
CA GLU A 16 8.55 -7.01 -8.94
C GLU A 16 8.97 -5.79 -9.74
N SER A 17 8.77 -4.61 -9.18
CA SER A 17 9.11 -3.35 -9.86
C SER A 17 10.47 -2.80 -9.46
N GLY A 18 11.17 -3.46 -8.55
CA GLY A 18 12.45 -2.95 -8.05
C GLY A 18 12.29 -1.68 -7.22
N THR A 19 11.12 -1.48 -6.61
CA THR A 19 10.80 -0.32 -5.81
C THR A 19 10.73 -0.72 -4.34
N GLU A 20 11.08 0.17 -3.43
CA GLU A 20 11.02 -0.11 -2.02
C GLU A 20 9.63 0.17 -1.46
N PHE A 21 9.22 -0.64 -0.48
CA PHE A 21 7.97 -0.46 0.24
C PHE A 21 8.27 -0.60 1.73
N TRP A 22 7.93 0.43 2.51
CA TRP A 22 8.24 0.39 3.94
C TRP A 22 7.23 1.19 4.76
N LEU A 23 7.20 0.87 6.06
CA LEU A 23 6.38 1.58 7.02
C LEU A 23 7.11 2.83 7.45
N VAL A 24 6.48 4.00 7.27
CA VAL A 24 7.04 5.28 7.68
C VAL A 24 6.78 5.54 9.15
N ARG A 25 5.53 5.33 9.56
CA ARG A 25 5.14 5.52 10.96
C ARG A 25 3.83 4.83 11.27
N ASN A 26 3.62 4.53 12.56
CA ASN A 26 2.35 4.03 13.06
C ASN A 26 1.56 5.22 13.59
N GLY A 27 0.39 5.46 13.02
CA GLY A 27 -0.52 6.47 13.53
C GLY A 27 -1.54 5.87 14.48
N ALA A 28 -2.37 6.71 15.09
CA ALA A 28 -3.41 6.24 16.01
C ALA A 28 -4.51 5.46 15.28
N LYS A 29 -4.90 5.92 14.10
CA LYS A 29 -5.97 5.30 13.31
C LYS A 29 -5.50 4.76 11.97
N HIS A 30 -4.35 5.22 11.51
CA HIS A 30 -3.80 4.86 10.21
C HIS A 30 -2.30 4.69 10.32
N ASP A 31 -1.80 3.71 9.60
CA ASP A 31 -0.36 3.57 9.42
C ASP A 31 0.02 4.23 8.10
N VAL A 32 1.18 4.84 8.07
CA VAL A 32 1.67 5.50 6.85
C VAL A 32 2.80 4.67 6.27
N TYR A 33 2.61 4.25 5.04
CA TYR A 33 3.62 3.50 4.27
C TYR A 33 4.11 4.34 3.11
N ARG A 34 5.25 3.96 2.57
CA ARG A 34 5.71 4.52 1.30
C ARG A 34 6.03 3.40 0.33
N LEU A 35 5.63 3.61 -0.90
CA LEU A 35 5.99 2.77 -2.03
C LEU A 35 6.78 3.68 -2.97
N GLY A 36 8.11 3.63 -2.86
CA GLY A 36 8.93 4.62 -3.52
C GLY A 36 8.58 6.02 -2.99
N GLU A 37 8.07 6.88 -3.85
CA GLU A 37 7.64 8.23 -3.46
C GLU A 37 6.14 8.34 -3.18
N LEU A 38 5.40 7.26 -3.43
CA LEU A 38 3.97 7.27 -3.18
C LEU A 38 3.67 7.05 -1.70
N VAL A 39 2.95 7.99 -1.10
CA VAL A 39 2.53 7.87 0.30
C VAL A 39 1.21 7.09 0.33
N ILE A 40 1.16 6.05 1.13
CA ILE A 40 -0.02 5.20 1.28
C ILE A 40 -0.49 5.25 2.73
N THR A 41 -1.71 5.71 2.94
CA THR A 41 -2.33 5.70 4.26
C THR A 41 -3.16 4.43 4.39
N MET A 42 -2.81 3.59 5.35
CA MET A 42 -3.44 2.29 5.54
C MET A 42 -4.26 2.29 6.82
N PRO A 43 -5.57 2.02 6.74
CA PRO A 43 -6.38 1.89 7.96
C PRO A 43 -5.85 0.78 8.85
N ARG A 44 -5.95 0.96 10.16
CA ARG A 44 -5.45 -0.02 11.13
C ARG A 44 -6.45 -1.11 11.47
N HIS A 45 -7.52 -1.23 10.70
CA HIS A 45 -8.49 -2.31 10.86
C HIS A 45 -7.94 -3.61 10.28
N VAL A 46 -8.29 -4.72 10.90
CA VAL A 46 -7.91 -6.05 10.40
C VAL A 46 -8.55 -6.29 9.04
N GLU A 47 -9.80 -5.87 8.88
CA GLU A 47 -10.51 -5.91 7.60
C GLU A 47 -10.60 -4.52 7.03
N ILE A 48 -10.19 -4.36 5.78
CA ILE A 48 -10.28 -3.11 5.04
C ILE A 48 -11.45 -3.21 4.07
N ASN A 49 -12.28 -2.17 4.04
CA ASN A 49 -13.36 -2.10 3.08
C ASN A 49 -12.82 -2.38 1.69
N GLU A 50 -13.54 -3.18 0.91
CA GLU A 50 -13.04 -3.63 -0.39
C GLU A 50 -12.78 -2.49 -1.36
N LEU A 51 -13.63 -1.48 -1.37
CA LEU A 51 -13.41 -0.31 -2.23
C LEU A 51 -12.15 0.43 -1.84
N THR A 52 -11.90 0.58 -0.53
CA THR A 52 -10.68 1.21 -0.03
C THR A 52 -9.46 0.40 -0.41
N ALA A 53 -9.51 -0.91 -0.22
CA ALA A 53 -8.39 -1.80 -0.57
C ALA A 53 -8.09 -1.76 -2.06
N ARG A 54 -9.12 -1.82 -2.89
CA ARG A 54 -8.96 -1.75 -4.34
C ARG A 54 -8.36 -0.42 -4.77
N GLY A 55 -8.78 0.68 -4.14
CA GLY A 55 -8.24 2.01 -4.42
C GLY A 55 -6.75 2.09 -4.11
N ILE A 56 -6.35 1.54 -2.96
CA ILE A 56 -4.95 1.51 -2.57
C ILE A 56 -4.12 0.73 -3.60
N LEU A 57 -4.58 -0.46 -3.97
CA LEU A 57 -3.86 -1.31 -4.92
C LEU A 57 -3.83 -0.70 -6.31
N LYS A 58 -4.92 -0.08 -6.73
CA LYS A 58 -5.00 0.59 -8.03
C LYS A 58 -4.06 1.77 -8.10
N ASP A 59 -4.00 2.59 -7.05
CA ASP A 59 -3.11 3.73 -7.00
C ASP A 59 -1.65 3.28 -7.03
N ALA A 60 -1.33 2.22 -6.31
CA ALA A 60 0.02 1.66 -6.32
C ALA A 60 0.40 1.15 -7.71
N ALA A 61 -0.49 0.41 -8.35
CA ALA A 61 -0.23 -0.11 -9.69
C ALA A 61 -0.03 1.03 -10.70
N LYS A 62 -0.86 2.06 -10.61
CA LYS A 62 -0.74 3.22 -11.47
C LYS A 62 0.59 3.94 -11.27
N TYR A 63 0.96 4.16 -10.01
CA TYR A 63 2.23 4.79 -9.67
C TYR A 63 3.41 4.02 -10.25
N LEU A 64 3.44 2.71 -10.06
CA LEU A 64 4.53 1.88 -10.53
C LEU A 64 4.61 1.84 -12.05
N LYS A 65 3.46 1.87 -12.72
CA LYS A 65 3.41 1.89 -14.18
C LYS A 65 3.91 3.21 -14.74
N GLU A 66 3.55 4.33 -14.11
CA GLU A 66 3.92 5.68 -14.57
C GLU A 66 5.29 6.12 -14.07
N GLY A 67 5.74 5.58 -12.95
CA GLY A 67 6.98 5.99 -12.31
C GLY A 67 8.23 5.39 -12.89
N THR A 68 8.09 4.58 -13.93
CA THR A 68 9.26 3.96 -14.59
C THR A 68 9.77 4.75 -15.80
#